data_822a497bdcbba604a74dceaef37f70fa
#
_entry.id   822a497bdcbba604a74dceaef37f70fa
#
_cell.length_a   1.000
_cell.length_b   1.000
_cell.length_c   1.000
_cell.angle_alpha   90.00
_cell.angle_beta   90.00
_cell.angle_gamma   90.00
#
_symmetry.space_group_name_H-M   'P 1'
#
loop_
_entity.id
_entity.type
_entity.pdbx_description
1 polymer ?
#
loop_
_entity_poly.entity_id
_entity_poly.type
_entity_poly.pdbx_seq_one_letter_code
_entity_poly.pdbx_strand_id
1 'polypeptide(L)'
;MTILGVDLGTTNSLAVVYKEGKPIRIPNAYGEYVTASAVSILDGKIVVGKLAKERLITHPECSASLFKRNMGTDVTYKLDKKEYDSATLSSFIVKQLIEDAQNYLHESIDEVVISVPAYFNARQRQDTKRIGELLGIKVERLINEPSAAAIACHMDDEYETFVVFDFGGGTLDVSVVDCFENVISINAISGNNHLGGTDFDRAMAEYFCLKNGLDYNILDSSFQQSILRACEQAKIKLSTQNVVEISLTHSSINYRCVFDENVLFNITHSLLESCKNVIGKAVKNSGFSASELDSLILVGGSSKMPVLQHYLSDALNIPVLKEENMDSLVVLGLGKYIGIKQRDENIKDIVVTDICPFSLSTSTYNEQNPDLELSTVLIPKNSVLPTSKKMTLRTVHKGQTKVNISVFQGQAMYAKENLFLGQAFIHVPRNMHDYESFDLGAINLDGVR
;
A
#
# COMPACT_ATOMS: atom_id res chain seq x y z
N MET A 1 7.68 27.63 -0.81
CA MET A 1 7.48 26.33 -1.52
C MET A 1 6.49 25.52 -0.71
N THR A 2 5.31 25.30 -1.29
CA THR A 2 4.23 24.59 -0.58
C THR A 2 4.22 23.12 -1.05
N ILE A 3 4.44 22.20 -0.09
CA ILE A 3 4.49 20.76 -0.33
C ILE A 3 3.18 20.14 0.17
N LEU A 4 2.52 19.36 -0.69
CA LEU A 4 1.32 18.61 -0.33
C LEU A 4 1.69 17.14 -0.03
N GLY A 5 1.35 16.67 1.16
CA GLY A 5 1.38 15.24 1.48
C GLY A 5 0.06 14.60 1.06
N VAL A 6 0.15 13.51 0.33
CA VAL A 6 -1.01 12.74 -0.15
C VAL A 6 -0.92 11.32 0.36
N ASP A 7 -1.87 10.93 1.17
CA ASP A 7 -2.14 9.53 1.45
C ASP A 7 -3.10 9.00 0.39
N LEU A 8 -2.52 8.32 -0.61
CA LEU A 8 -3.26 7.76 -1.74
C LEU A 8 -3.77 6.36 -1.40
N GLY A 9 -4.93 6.27 -0.75
CA GLY A 9 -5.48 4.98 -0.32
C GLY A 9 -6.27 4.25 -1.42
N THR A 10 -6.47 2.93 -1.24
CA THR A 10 -7.23 2.09 -2.18
C THR A 10 -8.72 2.50 -2.26
N THR A 11 -9.31 2.88 -1.14
CA THR A 11 -10.74 3.26 -1.05
C THR A 11 -10.93 4.73 -0.76
N ASN A 12 -10.03 5.33 0.00
CA ASN A 12 -10.09 6.72 0.43
C ASN A 12 -8.71 7.33 0.37
N SER A 13 -8.63 8.61 0.03
CA SER A 13 -7.39 9.39 -0.02
C SER A 13 -7.53 10.65 0.82
N LEU A 14 -6.41 11.08 1.41
CA LEU A 14 -6.34 12.25 2.28
C LEU A 14 -5.17 13.15 1.85
N ALA A 15 -5.26 14.42 2.20
CA ALA A 15 -4.20 15.39 1.92
C ALA A 15 -3.85 16.20 3.17
N VAL A 16 -2.57 16.61 3.25
CA VAL A 16 -2.01 17.37 4.36
C VAL A 16 -0.96 18.35 3.86
N VAL A 17 -0.82 19.47 4.54
CA VAL A 17 0.33 20.36 4.43
C VAL A 17 0.95 20.56 5.80
N TYR A 18 2.19 21.04 5.84
CA TYR A 18 2.81 21.50 7.08
C TYR A 18 2.91 23.02 7.08
N LYS A 19 2.23 23.65 8.03
CA LYS A 19 2.23 25.11 8.22
C LYS A 19 2.12 25.46 9.69
N GLU A 20 2.71 26.59 10.07
CA GLU A 20 2.66 27.12 11.43
C GLU A 20 3.08 26.09 12.51
N GLY A 21 4.13 25.32 12.21
CA GLY A 21 4.69 24.34 13.15
C GLY A 21 3.86 23.05 13.30
N LYS A 22 2.86 22.80 12.45
CA LYS A 22 1.99 21.61 12.59
C LYS A 22 1.45 21.07 11.26
N PRO A 23 1.10 19.77 11.19
CA PRO A 23 0.33 19.19 10.09
C PRO A 23 -1.09 19.77 10.05
N ILE A 24 -1.54 20.22 8.88
CA ILE A 24 -2.90 20.71 8.63
C ILE A 24 -3.51 19.83 7.54
N ARG A 25 -4.54 19.04 7.90
CA ARG A 25 -5.30 18.24 6.94
C ARG A 25 -6.12 19.15 6.03
N ILE A 26 -6.17 18.84 4.75
CA ILE A 26 -6.90 19.60 3.75
C ILE A 26 -8.29 19.02 3.59
N PRO A 27 -9.36 19.81 3.78
CA PRO A 27 -10.71 19.40 3.48
C PRO A 27 -10.99 19.45 1.98
N ASN A 28 -11.84 18.56 1.50
CA ASN A 28 -12.38 18.61 0.14
C ASN A 28 -13.49 19.69 0.02
N ALA A 29 -14.04 19.87 -1.17
CA ALA A 29 -15.10 20.85 -1.45
C ALA A 29 -16.38 20.68 -0.59
N TYR A 30 -16.56 19.53 0.07
CA TYR A 30 -17.69 19.26 0.98
C TYR A 30 -17.33 19.49 2.45
N GLY A 31 -16.12 19.94 2.76
CA GLY A 31 -15.63 20.11 4.12
C GLY A 31 -15.22 18.78 4.79
N GLU A 32 -15.16 17.67 4.04
CA GLU A 32 -14.74 16.36 4.53
C GLU A 32 -13.22 16.21 4.30
N TYR A 33 -12.48 15.60 5.25
CA TYR A 33 -11.04 15.36 5.11
C TYR A 33 -10.71 14.12 4.27
N VAL A 34 -11.73 13.34 3.95
CA VAL A 34 -11.60 12.06 3.21
C VAL A 34 -12.23 12.21 1.83
N THR A 35 -11.46 11.92 0.80
CA THR A 35 -11.93 11.85 -0.60
C THR A 35 -11.94 10.41 -1.05
N ALA A 36 -13.09 9.89 -1.50
CA ALA A 36 -13.19 8.53 -2.00
C ALA A 36 -12.29 8.33 -3.23
N SER A 37 -11.50 7.26 -3.26
CA SER A 37 -10.64 6.89 -4.38
C SER A 37 -11.47 6.23 -5.51
N ALA A 38 -12.40 6.99 -6.05
CA ALA A 38 -13.29 6.60 -7.14
C ALA A 38 -13.27 7.69 -8.24
N VAL A 39 -13.33 7.23 -9.49
CA VAL A 39 -13.33 8.06 -10.69
C VAL A 39 -14.53 7.70 -11.54
N SER A 40 -15.20 8.68 -12.12
CA SER A 40 -16.29 8.45 -13.08
C SER A 40 -16.23 9.48 -14.21
N ILE A 41 -16.85 9.17 -15.35
CA ILE A 41 -17.07 10.12 -16.45
C ILE A 41 -18.54 10.57 -16.41
N LEU A 42 -18.73 11.88 -16.28
CA LEU A 42 -20.03 12.55 -16.34
C LEU A 42 -19.99 13.63 -17.42
N ASP A 43 -20.83 13.51 -18.43
CA ASP A 43 -20.90 14.46 -19.56
C ASP A 43 -19.52 14.74 -20.19
N GLY A 44 -18.72 13.68 -20.36
CA GLY A 44 -17.37 13.75 -20.93
C GLY A 44 -16.30 14.35 -20.00
N LYS A 45 -16.64 14.71 -18.77
CA LYS A 45 -15.72 15.24 -17.75
C LYS A 45 -15.40 14.19 -16.70
N ILE A 46 -14.16 14.22 -16.20
CA ILE A 46 -13.75 13.40 -15.07
C ILE A 46 -14.34 13.98 -13.79
N VAL A 47 -14.97 13.14 -13.00
CA VAL A 47 -15.40 13.42 -11.63
C VAL A 47 -14.78 12.43 -10.66
N VAL A 48 -14.48 12.89 -9.45
CA VAL A 48 -13.72 12.16 -8.43
C VAL A 48 -14.48 12.19 -7.09
N GLY A 49 -14.18 11.25 -6.21
CA GLY A 49 -14.65 11.28 -4.84
C GLY A 49 -16.07 10.75 -4.67
N LYS A 50 -16.85 11.39 -3.80
CA LYS A 50 -18.19 10.94 -3.39
C LYS A 50 -19.14 10.73 -4.55
N LEU A 51 -19.20 11.70 -5.47
CA LEU A 51 -20.04 11.61 -6.67
C LEU A 51 -19.65 10.42 -7.54
N ALA A 52 -18.36 10.21 -7.78
CA ALA A 52 -17.88 9.07 -8.55
C ALA A 52 -18.21 7.73 -7.84
N LYS A 53 -18.09 7.69 -6.49
CA LYS A 53 -18.46 6.50 -5.69
C LYS A 53 -19.96 6.16 -5.79
N GLU A 54 -20.83 7.16 -5.85
CA GLU A 54 -22.28 6.95 -6.07
C GLU A 54 -22.57 6.45 -7.47
N ARG A 55 -21.80 6.91 -8.47
CA ARG A 55 -21.95 6.48 -9.85
C ARG A 55 -21.46 5.06 -10.14
N LEU A 56 -20.68 4.44 -9.26
CA LEU A 56 -20.39 3.00 -9.34
C LEU A 56 -21.65 2.13 -9.34
N ILE A 57 -22.72 2.60 -8.70
CA ILE A 57 -24.02 1.90 -8.67
C ILE A 57 -24.87 2.24 -9.88
N THR A 58 -24.96 3.53 -10.22
CA THR A 58 -25.91 4.02 -11.25
C THR A 58 -25.33 3.96 -12.64
N HIS A 59 -24.01 4.06 -12.80
CA HIS A 59 -23.29 4.07 -14.08
C HIS A 59 -21.95 3.33 -13.93
N PRO A 60 -21.98 2.02 -13.62
CA PRO A 60 -20.75 1.24 -13.40
C PRO A 60 -19.84 1.19 -14.64
N GLU A 61 -20.42 1.25 -15.85
CA GLU A 61 -19.70 1.27 -17.13
C GLU A 61 -18.87 2.54 -17.35
N CYS A 62 -19.17 3.60 -16.61
CA CYS A 62 -18.46 4.90 -16.67
C CYS A 62 -17.63 5.17 -15.41
N SER A 63 -17.50 4.22 -14.50
CA SER A 63 -16.94 4.44 -13.17
C SER A 63 -15.93 3.37 -12.78
N ALA A 64 -14.90 3.74 -12.05
CA ALA A 64 -13.89 2.81 -11.52
C ALA A 64 -13.52 3.15 -10.07
N SER A 65 -13.19 2.11 -9.31
CA SER A 65 -12.61 2.18 -7.97
C SER A 65 -11.61 1.04 -7.78
N LEU A 66 -10.94 1.00 -6.62
CA LEU A 66 -9.98 -0.05 -6.23
C LEU A 66 -8.79 -0.22 -7.19
N PHE A 67 -8.59 0.70 -8.12
CA PHE A 67 -7.54 0.62 -9.14
C PHE A 67 -6.13 0.67 -8.54
N LYS A 68 -5.91 1.19 -7.34
CA LYS A 68 -4.61 1.13 -6.64
C LYS A 68 -4.11 -0.32 -6.47
N ARG A 69 -5.01 -1.31 -6.35
CA ARG A 69 -4.64 -2.74 -6.27
C ARG A 69 -3.94 -3.26 -7.53
N ASN A 70 -4.21 -2.65 -8.68
CA ASN A 70 -3.64 -3.02 -9.97
C ASN A 70 -2.50 -2.06 -10.41
N MET A 71 -1.96 -1.25 -9.49
CA MET A 71 -0.77 -0.46 -9.73
C MET A 71 0.40 -1.36 -10.12
N GLY A 72 1.17 -0.99 -11.13
CA GLY A 72 2.31 -1.78 -11.61
C GLY A 72 1.93 -3.02 -12.44
N THR A 73 0.67 -3.15 -12.86
CA THR A 73 0.16 -4.21 -13.74
C THR A 73 -0.34 -3.64 -15.06
N ASP A 74 -0.57 -4.52 -16.04
CA ASP A 74 -1.10 -4.15 -17.36
C ASP A 74 -2.65 -4.09 -17.39
N VAL A 75 -3.31 -4.13 -16.22
CA VAL A 75 -4.77 -4.04 -16.13
C VAL A 75 -5.24 -2.64 -16.50
N THR A 76 -6.19 -2.57 -17.43
CA THR A 76 -6.87 -1.33 -17.84
C THR A 76 -8.33 -1.32 -17.40
N TYR A 77 -8.87 -0.13 -17.23
CA TYR A 77 -10.25 0.14 -16.86
C TYR A 77 -10.92 0.90 -18.01
N LYS A 78 -11.98 0.32 -18.55
CA LYS A 78 -12.77 0.98 -19.60
C LYS A 78 -13.84 1.85 -18.92
N LEU A 79 -13.73 3.16 -19.11
CA LEU A 79 -14.69 4.16 -18.65
C LEU A 79 -15.29 4.82 -19.89
N ASP A 80 -16.56 4.60 -20.14
CA ASP A 80 -17.25 4.98 -21.38
C ASP A 80 -16.52 4.39 -22.61
N LYS A 81 -15.86 5.19 -23.42
CA LYS A 81 -15.17 4.78 -24.64
C LYS A 81 -13.64 4.75 -24.53
N LYS A 82 -13.08 5.11 -23.37
CA LYS A 82 -11.63 5.23 -23.15
C LYS A 82 -11.14 4.19 -22.14
N GLU A 83 -9.92 3.77 -22.36
CA GLU A 83 -9.21 2.89 -21.42
C GLU A 83 -8.20 3.69 -20.61
N TYR A 84 -8.09 3.38 -19.33
CA TYR A 84 -7.22 4.03 -18.37
C TYR A 84 -6.48 2.99 -17.56
N ASP A 85 -5.18 3.17 -17.36
CA ASP A 85 -4.42 2.37 -16.40
C ASP A 85 -4.58 2.91 -14.96
N SER A 86 -4.07 2.14 -14.00
CA SER A 86 -4.18 2.48 -12.58
C SER A 86 -3.48 3.78 -12.22
N ALA A 87 -2.32 4.09 -12.84
CA ALA A 87 -1.59 5.32 -12.60
C ALA A 87 -2.36 6.55 -13.09
N THR A 88 -2.99 6.46 -14.26
CA THR A 88 -3.83 7.53 -14.81
C THR A 88 -5.06 7.78 -13.94
N LEU A 89 -5.77 6.73 -13.49
CA LEU A 89 -6.91 6.90 -12.60
C LEU A 89 -6.48 7.51 -11.26
N SER A 90 -5.34 7.07 -10.73
CA SER A 90 -4.77 7.64 -9.49
C SER A 90 -4.37 9.10 -9.66
N SER A 91 -3.89 9.50 -10.85
CA SER A 91 -3.54 10.90 -11.13
C SER A 91 -4.77 11.82 -11.04
N PHE A 92 -5.96 11.36 -11.41
CA PHE A 92 -7.18 12.15 -11.25
C PHE A 92 -7.54 12.40 -9.78
N ILE A 93 -7.30 11.40 -8.90
CA ILE A 93 -7.49 11.58 -7.46
C ILE A 93 -6.49 12.62 -6.92
N VAL A 94 -5.20 12.46 -7.24
CA VAL A 94 -4.16 13.39 -6.76
C VAL A 94 -4.41 14.81 -7.29
N LYS A 95 -4.84 14.95 -8.55
CA LYS A 95 -5.23 16.23 -9.13
C LYS A 95 -6.33 16.91 -8.33
N GLN A 96 -7.40 16.17 -7.96
CA GLN A 96 -8.49 16.70 -7.15
C GLN A 96 -7.99 17.18 -5.78
N LEU A 97 -7.13 16.38 -5.12
CA LEU A 97 -6.55 16.76 -3.82
C LEU A 97 -5.65 18.02 -3.93
N ILE A 98 -4.93 18.20 -5.03
CA ILE A 98 -4.16 19.42 -5.31
C ILE A 98 -5.10 20.62 -5.49
N GLU A 99 -6.17 20.47 -6.27
CA GLU A 99 -7.17 21.52 -6.47
C GLU A 99 -7.86 21.91 -5.15
N ASP A 100 -8.23 20.92 -4.33
CA ASP A 100 -8.80 21.17 -2.99
C ASP A 100 -7.81 21.93 -2.10
N ALA A 101 -6.52 21.55 -2.11
CA ALA A 101 -5.48 22.21 -1.35
C ALA A 101 -5.25 23.66 -1.82
N GLN A 102 -5.18 23.90 -3.12
CA GLN A 102 -5.03 25.25 -3.69
C GLN A 102 -6.21 26.14 -3.33
N ASN A 103 -7.43 25.62 -3.39
CA ASN A 103 -8.64 26.35 -3.02
C ASN A 103 -8.69 26.68 -1.51
N TYR A 104 -8.25 25.73 -0.67
CA TYR A 104 -8.25 25.92 0.79
C TYR A 104 -7.16 26.89 1.26
N LEU A 105 -5.96 26.77 0.67
CA LEU A 105 -4.79 27.57 1.08
C LEU A 105 -4.69 28.91 0.36
N HIS A 106 -5.36 29.07 -0.78
CA HIS A 106 -5.19 30.19 -1.72
C HIS A 106 -3.74 30.34 -2.22
N GLU A 107 -3.03 29.21 -2.37
CA GLU A 107 -1.64 29.14 -2.80
C GLU A 107 -1.44 28.03 -3.85
N SER A 108 -0.38 28.14 -4.65
CA SER A 108 0.03 27.06 -5.55
C SER A 108 0.72 25.94 -4.79
N ILE A 109 0.55 24.70 -5.27
CA ILE A 109 1.31 23.53 -4.78
C ILE A 109 2.50 23.32 -5.69
N ASP A 110 3.71 23.28 -5.12
CA ASP A 110 4.97 23.17 -5.85
C ASP A 110 5.46 21.71 -5.97
N GLU A 111 5.13 20.90 -4.97
CA GLU A 111 5.59 19.50 -4.86
C GLU A 111 4.54 18.65 -4.15
N VAL A 112 4.48 17.37 -4.51
CA VAL A 112 3.67 16.36 -3.82
C VAL A 112 4.56 15.26 -3.26
N VAL A 113 4.32 14.86 -2.01
CA VAL A 113 4.86 13.67 -1.35
C VAL A 113 3.73 12.66 -1.23
N ILE A 114 3.91 11.45 -1.78
CA ILE A 114 2.85 10.43 -1.79
C ILE A 114 3.25 9.27 -0.89
N SER A 115 2.33 8.78 -0.04
CA SER A 115 2.50 7.54 0.70
C SER A 115 2.28 6.33 -0.19
N VAL A 116 3.03 5.27 0.09
CA VAL A 116 2.89 3.97 -0.57
C VAL A 116 2.96 2.85 0.45
N PRO A 117 2.25 1.74 0.21
CA PRO A 117 2.44 0.53 0.98
C PRO A 117 3.91 0.12 1.00
N ALA A 118 4.41 -0.28 2.15
CA ALA A 118 5.82 -0.69 2.27
C ALA A 118 6.13 -1.92 1.40
N TYR A 119 5.14 -2.78 1.17
CA TYR A 119 5.23 -3.99 0.36
C TYR A 119 4.99 -3.76 -1.15
N PHE A 120 5.01 -2.48 -1.61
CA PHE A 120 4.99 -2.17 -3.04
C PHE A 120 6.32 -2.54 -3.69
N ASN A 121 6.23 -3.28 -4.82
CA ASN A 121 7.37 -3.60 -5.67
C ASN A 121 7.82 -2.39 -6.51
N ALA A 122 8.93 -2.55 -7.24
CA ALA A 122 9.51 -1.47 -8.02
C ALA A 122 8.57 -0.92 -9.11
N ARG A 123 7.76 -1.78 -9.78
CA ARG A 123 6.80 -1.32 -10.80
C ARG A 123 5.68 -0.50 -10.17
N GLN A 124 5.13 -0.95 -9.04
CA GLN A 124 4.09 -0.21 -8.31
C GLN A 124 4.58 1.17 -7.86
N ARG A 125 5.83 1.24 -7.35
CA ARG A 125 6.46 2.52 -6.99
C ARG A 125 6.72 3.41 -8.20
N GLN A 126 7.16 2.85 -9.31
CA GLN A 126 7.37 3.59 -10.56
C GLN A 126 6.07 4.18 -11.09
N ASP A 127 4.97 3.41 -11.11
CA ASP A 127 3.65 3.88 -11.51
C ASP A 127 3.14 4.98 -10.57
N THR A 128 3.44 4.90 -9.27
CA THR A 128 3.09 5.97 -8.32
C THR A 128 3.89 7.25 -8.61
N LYS A 129 5.19 7.16 -8.93
CA LYS A 129 5.99 8.33 -9.36
C LYS A 129 5.49 8.94 -10.67
N ARG A 130 5.04 8.08 -11.61
CA ARG A 130 4.46 8.51 -12.90
C ARG A 130 3.24 9.42 -12.75
N ILE A 131 2.53 9.36 -11.63
CA ILE A 131 1.45 10.32 -11.31
C ILE A 131 1.95 11.77 -11.40
N GLY A 132 3.16 12.04 -10.90
CA GLY A 132 3.78 13.37 -11.00
C GLY A 132 4.03 13.81 -12.44
N GLU A 133 4.52 12.88 -13.28
CA GLU A 133 4.75 13.13 -14.71
C GLU A 133 3.44 13.43 -15.45
N LEU A 134 2.37 12.66 -15.16
CA LEU A 134 1.04 12.85 -15.74
C LEU A 134 0.42 14.21 -15.38
N LEU A 135 0.73 14.74 -14.19
CA LEU A 135 0.21 16.01 -13.69
C LEU A 135 1.14 17.20 -13.94
N GLY A 136 2.39 16.94 -14.38
CA GLY A 136 3.40 17.99 -14.52
C GLY A 136 3.81 18.61 -13.19
N ILE A 137 3.71 17.85 -12.08
CA ILE A 137 4.09 18.26 -10.73
C ILE A 137 5.24 17.41 -10.22
N LYS A 138 6.10 18.02 -9.40
CA LYS A 138 7.23 17.30 -8.79
C LYS A 138 6.74 16.29 -7.76
N VAL A 139 7.05 14.99 -7.96
CA VAL A 139 6.96 13.92 -6.96
C VAL A 139 8.37 13.41 -6.70
N GLU A 140 9.07 14.05 -5.78
CA GLU A 140 10.48 13.72 -5.49
C GLU A 140 10.60 12.41 -4.74
N ARG A 141 9.74 12.21 -3.74
CA ARG A 141 9.82 11.05 -2.85
C ARG A 141 8.48 10.38 -2.64
N LEU A 142 8.57 9.06 -2.47
CA LEU A 142 7.53 8.22 -1.92
C LEU A 142 7.92 7.86 -0.48
N ILE A 143 6.96 7.95 0.43
CA ILE A 143 7.14 7.59 1.83
C ILE A 143 6.37 6.31 2.11
N ASN A 144 6.98 5.34 2.76
CA ASN A 144 6.27 4.13 3.15
C ASN A 144 5.22 4.45 4.22
N GLU A 145 4.01 3.92 4.04
CA GLU A 145 2.88 4.13 4.96
C GLU A 145 3.25 3.84 6.42
N PRO A 146 3.93 2.71 6.77
CA PRO A 146 4.35 2.47 8.16
C PRO A 146 5.40 3.46 8.67
N SER A 147 6.31 3.93 7.80
CA SER A 147 7.28 4.96 8.19
C SER A 147 6.58 6.29 8.52
N ALA A 148 5.56 6.66 7.72
CA ALA A 148 4.73 7.83 8.01
C ALA A 148 3.95 7.63 9.32
N ALA A 149 3.32 6.46 9.52
CA ALA A 149 2.60 6.15 10.75
C ALA A 149 3.52 6.21 11.98
N ALA A 150 4.73 5.65 11.88
CA ALA A 150 5.72 5.71 12.96
C ALA A 150 6.13 7.16 13.29
N ILE A 151 6.37 8.01 12.29
CA ILE A 151 6.63 9.45 12.50
C ILE A 151 5.43 10.13 13.21
N ALA A 152 4.20 9.72 12.92
CA ALA A 152 3.01 10.27 13.58
C ALA A 152 2.93 9.85 15.06
N CYS A 153 3.18 8.57 15.36
CA CYS A 153 3.07 7.97 16.68
C CYS A 153 4.27 8.25 17.59
N HIS A 154 5.44 8.55 17.02
CA HIS A 154 6.65 8.77 17.81
C HIS A 154 6.45 9.95 18.77
N MET A 155 6.36 9.64 20.04
CA MET A 155 6.21 10.58 21.14
C MET A 155 7.30 10.27 22.17
N ASP A 156 8.29 11.17 22.25
CA ASP A 156 9.31 11.24 23.31
C ASP A 156 10.50 10.27 23.26
N ASP A 157 11.49 10.54 24.11
CA ASP A 157 12.86 9.98 24.11
C ASP A 157 12.98 8.57 24.71
N GLU A 158 11.90 7.79 24.77
CA GLU A 158 11.89 6.42 25.30
C GLU A 158 12.17 5.40 24.18
N TYR A 159 12.85 4.29 24.55
CA TYR A 159 13.00 3.14 23.68
C TYR A 159 11.69 2.37 23.59
N GLU A 160 11.18 2.18 22.38
CA GLU A 160 9.93 1.48 22.15
C GLU A 160 10.00 0.64 20.88
N THR A 161 9.60 -0.63 20.97
CA THR A 161 9.50 -1.54 19.83
C THR A 161 8.05 -1.93 19.61
N PHE A 162 7.46 -1.56 18.48
CA PHE A 162 6.05 -1.81 18.21
C PHE A 162 5.81 -2.36 16.81
N VAL A 163 4.63 -2.94 16.63
CA VAL A 163 4.16 -3.39 15.33
C VAL A 163 3.14 -2.38 14.79
N VAL A 164 3.37 -1.86 13.60
CA VAL A 164 2.37 -1.11 12.85
C VAL A 164 1.59 -2.09 11.99
N PHE A 165 0.28 -2.17 12.21
CA PHE A 165 -0.65 -2.97 11.42
C PHE A 165 -1.55 -2.03 10.63
N ASP A 166 -1.16 -1.75 9.40
CA ASP A 166 -1.92 -0.88 8.50
C ASP A 166 -2.87 -1.71 7.66
N PHE A 167 -4.16 -1.64 8.01
CA PHE A 167 -5.23 -2.38 7.35
C PHE A 167 -6.21 -1.41 6.68
N GLY A 168 -5.93 -1.16 5.43
CA GLY A 168 -6.71 -0.29 4.57
C GLY A 168 -7.91 -1.01 3.92
N GLY A 169 -8.50 -0.36 2.92
CA GLY A 169 -9.59 -0.96 2.15
C GLY A 169 -9.14 -2.08 1.22
N GLY A 170 -7.89 -2.07 0.77
CA GLY A 170 -7.40 -3.00 -0.26
C GLY A 170 -6.13 -3.73 0.05
N THR A 171 -5.33 -3.25 1.00
CA THR A 171 -4.00 -3.77 1.34
C THR A 171 -3.89 -3.98 2.84
N LEU A 172 -3.04 -4.92 3.22
CA LEU A 172 -2.52 -5.11 4.56
C LEU A 172 -1.01 -4.96 4.53
N ASP A 173 -0.50 -4.03 5.31
CA ASP A 173 0.93 -3.85 5.56
C ASP A 173 1.21 -3.99 7.06
N VAL A 174 2.24 -4.78 7.40
CA VAL A 174 2.69 -4.99 8.76
C VAL A 174 4.18 -4.71 8.83
N SER A 175 4.56 -3.81 9.73
CA SER A 175 5.96 -3.46 9.95
C SER A 175 6.32 -3.53 11.41
N VAL A 176 7.49 -4.06 11.72
CA VAL A 176 8.08 -3.99 13.06
C VAL A 176 8.99 -2.79 13.11
N VAL A 177 8.72 -1.90 14.02
CA VAL A 177 9.36 -0.59 14.17
C VAL A 177 10.04 -0.53 15.52
N ASP A 178 11.23 -0.02 15.52
CA ASP A 178 12.06 0.23 16.69
C ASP A 178 12.37 1.72 16.75
N CYS A 179 12.03 2.36 17.85
CA CYS A 179 12.24 3.79 18.07
C CYS A 179 13.18 4.00 19.26
N PHE A 180 14.21 4.80 19.05
CA PHE A 180 15.11 5.23 20.10
C PHE A 180 15.50 6.68 19.87
N GLU A 181 15.25 7.54 20.84
CA GLU A 181 15.47 8.98 20.72
C GLU A 181 14.85 9.55 19.43
N ASN A 182 15.67 10.08 18.53
CA ASN A 182 15.23 10.65 17.25
C ASN A 182 15.39 9.67 16.06
N VAL A 183 15.61 8.38 16.32
CA VAL A 183 15.81 7.36 15.28
C VAL A 183 14.63 6.42 15.25
N ILE A 184 13.97 6.35 14.10
CA ILE A 184 12.93 5.38 13.79
C ILE A 184 13.52 4.35 12.83
N SER A 185 13.57 3.09 13.22
CA SER A 185 14.12 2.00 12.43
C SER A 185 13.02 1.00 12.05
N ILE A 186 12.83 0.79 10.76
CA ILE A 186 11.99 -0.30 10.27
C ILE A 186 12.83 -1.56 10.21
N ASN A 187 12.50 -2.58 11.02
CA ASN A 187 13.30 -3.82 11.14
C ASN A 187 12.77 -4.95 10.27
N ALA A 188 11.45 -5.01 10.07
CA ALA A 188 10.84 -5.99 9.18
C ALA A 188 9.57 -5.44 8.54
N ILE A 189 9.31 -5.91 7.33
CA ILE A 189 8.09 -5.62 6.58
C ILE A 189 7.51 -6.95 6.07
N SER A 190 6.20 -7.10 6.22
CA SER A 190 5.39 -8.14 5.58
C SER A 190 4.09 -7.53 5.12
N GLY A 191 3.48 -8.05 4.06
CA GLY A 191 2.23 -7.47 3.57
C GLY A 191 1.47 -8.41 2.64
N ASN A 192 0.25 -7.98 2.32
CA ASN A 192 -0.59 -8.58 1.30
C ASN A 192 -1.34 -7.49 0.54
N ASN A 193 -0.96 -7.25 -0.72
CA ASN A 193 -1.54 -6.21 -1.57
C ASN A 193 -2.96 -6.52 -2.06
N HIS A 194 -3.50 -7.69 -1.70
CA HIS A 194 -4.84 -8.17 -2.07
C HIS A 194 -5.66 -8.62 -0.86
N LEU A 195 -5.38 -8.05 0.33
CA LEU A 195 -6.13 -8.29 1.55
C LEU A 195 -6.47 -6.95 2.20
N GLY A 196 -7.76 -6.64 2.33
CA GLY A 196 -8.23 -5.40 2.92
C GLY A 196 -9.72 -5.44 3.26
N GLY A 197 -10.26 -4.33 3.72
CA GLY A 197 -11.66 -4.20 4.13
C GLY A 197 -12.67 -4.56 3.03
N THR A 198 -12.31 -4.38 1.75
CA THR A 198 -13.19 -4.74 0.62
C THR A 198 -13.33 -6.25 0.43
N ASP A 199 -12.38 -7.05 0.93
CA ASP A 199 -12.51 -8.52 0.91
C ASP A 199 -13.52 -8.98 1.97
N PHE A 200 -13.60 -8.26 3.10
CA PHE A 200 -14.67 -8.44 4.09
C PHE A 200 -16.04 -8.04 3.52
N ASP A 201 -16.13 -6.90 2.80
CA ASP A 201 -17.36 -6.49 2.13
C ASP A 201 -17.82 -7.55 1.11
N ARG A 202 -16.87 -8.14 0.38
CA ARG A 202 -17.14 -9.22 -0.57
C ARG A 202 -17.67 -10.48 0.11
N ALA A 203 -17.06 -10.91 1.21
CA ALA A 203 -17.52 -12.06 2.00
C ALA A 203 -18.93 -11.82 2.55
N MET A 204 -19.23 -10.60 3.03
CA MET A 204 -20.56 -10.21 3.46
C MET A 204 -21.56 -10.22 2.30
N ALA A 205 -21.18 -9.75 1.10
CA ALA A 205 -22.02 -9.74 -0.09
C ALA A 205 -22.36 -11.16 -0.56
N GLU A 206 -21.40 -12.06 -0.55
CA GLU A 206 -21.61 -13.48 -0.89
C GLU A 206 -22.54 -14.17 0.13
N TYR A 207 -22.36 -13.87 1.42
CA TYR A 207 -23.26 -14.37 2.47
C TYR A 207 -24.68 -13.80 2.33
N PHE A 208 -24.83 -12.49 2.04
CA PHE A 208 -26.12 -11.88 1.74
C PHE A 208 -26.83 -12.61 0.58
N CYS A 209 -26.11 -12.87 -0.50
CA CYS A 209 -26.64 -13.58 -1.65
C CYS A 209 -27.05 -15.02 -1.29
N LEU A 210 -26.17 -15.76 -0.59
CA LEU A 210 -26.45 -17.12 -0.14
C LEU A 210 -27.74 -17.20 0.71
N LYS A 211 -27.93 -16.26 1.66
CA LYS A 211 -29.10 -16.21 2.53
C LYS A 211 -30.41 -15.91 1.77
N ASN A 212 -30.31 -15.25 0.62
CA ASN A 212 -31.44 -14.87 -0.20
C ASN A 212 -31.62 -15.75 -1.46
N GLY A 213 -30.85 -16.85 -1.58
CA GLY A 213 -30.93 -17.76 -2.73
C GLY A 213 -30.44 -17.15 -4.05
N LEU A 214 -29.50 -16.18 -3.97
CA LEU A 214 -28.91 -15.51 -5.11
C LEU A 214 -27.47 -16.02 -5.35
N ASP A 215 -27.03 -15.98 -6.61
CA ASP A 215 -25.61 -16.14 -6.96
C ASP A 215 -25.04 -14.76 -7.30
N TYR A 216 -24.11 -14.27 -6.47
CA TYR A 216 -23.48 -12.97 -6.63
C TYR A 216 -22.87 -12.78 -8.03
N ASN A 217 -22.28 -13.83 -8.62
CA ASN A 217 -21.51 -13.73 -9.84
C ASN A 217 -22.36 -13.56 -11.11
N ILE A 218 -23.64 -13.92 -11.05
CA ILE A 218 -24.59 -13.79 -12.17
C ILE A 218 -25.52 -12.57 -12.07
N LEU A 219 -25.44 -11.81 -10.96
CA LEU A 219 -26.21 -10.58 -10.82
C LEU A 219 -25.71 -9.49 -11.77
N ASP A 220 -26.60 -8.60 -12.15
CA ASP A 220 -26.19 -7.39 -12.88
C ASP A 220 -25.25 -6.51 -12.04
N SER A 221 -24.36 -5.80 -12.74
CA SER A 221 -23.31 -5.01 -12.10
C SER A 221 -23.84 -3.94 -11.14
N SER A 222 -25.01 -3.33 -11.44
CA SER A 222 -25.61 -2.30 -10.59
C SER A 222 -26.06 -2.88 -9.26
N PHE A 223 -26.72 -4.06 -9.29
CA PHE A 223 -27.16 -4.72 -8.07
C PHE A 223 -25.99 -5.28 -7.25
N GLN A 224 -24.95 -5.84 -7.92
CA GLN A 224 -23.70 -6.24 -7.26
C GLN A 224 -23.09 -5.06 -6.48
N GLN A 225 -22.97 -3.89 -7.10
CA GLN A 225 -22.43 -2.67 -6.46
C GLN A 225 -23.32 -2.18 -5.32
N SER A 226 -24.66 -2.31 -5.47
CA SER A 226 -25.60 -1.95 -4.41
C SER A 226 -25.42 -2.84 -3.17
N ILE A 227 -25.25 -4.15 -3.36
CA ILE A 227 -24.98 -5.11 -2.28
C ILE A 227 -23.64 -4.80 -1.61
N LEU A 228 -22.56 -4.62 -2.39
CA LEU A 228 -21.24 -4.29 -1.84
C LEU A 228 -21.27 -3.02 -1.00
N ARG A 229 -21.92 -1.96 -1.50
CA ARG A 229 -22.06 -0.71 -0.76
C ARG A 229 -22.85 -0.87 0.53
N ALA A 230 -23.93 -1.63 0.50
CA ALA A 230 -24.72 -1.91 1.70
C ALA A 230 -23.91 -2.71 2.73
N CYS A 231 -23.10 -3.67 2.27
CA CYS A 231 -22.18 -4.43 3.11
C CYS A 231 -21.08 -3.55 3.71
N GLU A 232 -20.45 -2.66 2.91
CA GLU A 232 -19.48 -1.69 3.42
C GLU A 232 -20.08 -0.81 4.53
N GLN A 233 -21.29 -0.28 4.30
CA GLN A 233 -21.98 0.53 5.30
C GLN A 233 -22.35 -0.26 6.56
N ALA A 234 -22.81 -1.51 6.39
CA ALA A 234 -23.12 -2.39 7.52
C ALA A 234 -21.86 -2.73 8.33
N LYS A 235 -20.74 -3.04 7.67
CA LYS A 235 -19.44 -3.25 8.29
C LYS A 235 -19.00 -2.04 9.11
N ILE A 236 -19.12 -0.83 8.58
CA ILE A 236 -18.82 0.41 9.29
C ILE A 236 -19.75 0.59 10.51
N LYS A 237 -21.07 0.35 10.35
CA LYS A 237 -22.02 0.45 11.46
C LYS A 237 -21.77 -0.56 12.57
N LEU A 238 -21.29 -1.77 12.25
CA LEU A 238 -20.92 -2.79 13.24
C LEU A 238 -19.75 -2.34 14.12
N SER A 239 -19.03 -1.27 13.80
CA SER A 239 -18.05 -0.65 14.72
C SER A 239 -18.69 0.04 15.92
N THR A 240 -20.00 0.35 15.86
CA THR A 240 -20.75 1.07 16.91
C THR A 240 -22.06 0.39 17.30
N GLN A 241 -22.49 -0.61 16.55
CA GLN A 241 -23.73 -1.35 16.75
C GLN A 241 -23.47 -2.85 16.80
N ASN A 242 -24.14 -3.57 17.69
CA ASN A 242 -23.95 -5.02 17.82
C ASN A 242 -24.60 -5.81 16.69
N VAL A 243 -25.65 -5.26 16.07
CA VAL A 243 -26.43 -5.93 15.02
C VAL A 243 -26.84 -4.91 13.97
N VAL A 244 -26.70 -5.26 12.70
CA VAL A 244 -27.09 -4.43 11.55
C VAL A 244 -27.89 -5.27 10.56
N GLU A 245 -29.06 -4.78 10.15
CA GLU A 245 -29.86 -5.37 9.06
C GLU A 245 -29.58 -4.63 7.75
N ILE A 246 -29.31 -5.39 6.68
CA ILE A 246 -29.32 -4.90 5.30
C ILE A 246 -30.66 -5.25 4.68
N SER A 247 -31.33 -4.27 4.05
CA SER A 247 -32.54 -4.47 3.27
C SER A 247 -32.39 -3.78 1.92
N LEU A 248 -32.48 -4.55 0.83
CA LEU A 248 -32.32 -4.07 -0.55
C LEU A 248 -33.48 -4.55 -1.40
N THR A 249 -34.01 -3.66 -2.24
CA THR A 249 -35.09 -4.01 -3.19
C THR A 249 -34.50 -4.06 -4.60
N HIS A 250 -34.69 -5.17 -5.29
CA HIS A 250 -34.32 -5.36 -6.70
C HIS A 250 -35.44 -6.11 -7.43
N SER A 251 -35.83 -5.63 -8.62
CA SER A 251 -36.93 -6.23 -9.42
C SER A 251 -38.22 -6.48 -8.60
N SER A 252 -38.59 -5.51 -7.74
CA SER A 252 -39.77 -5.58 -6.83
C SER A 252 -39.71 -6.66 -5.75
N ILE A 253 -38.57 -7.32 -5.57
CA ILE A 253 -38.32 -8.26 -4.48
C ILE A 253 -37.48 -7.59 -3.42
N ASN A 254 -37.84 -7.75 -2.14
CA ASN A 254 -37.09 -7.23 -1.01
C ASN A 254 -36.26 -8.35 -0.39
N TYR A 255 -34.94 -8.16 -0.42
CA TYR A 255 -33.94 -9.06 0.12
C TYR A 255 -33.40 -8.51 1.45
N ARG A 256 -33.27 -9.36 2.47
CA ARG A 256 -32.82 -8.96 3.79
C ARG A 256 -31.77 -9.90 4.34
N CYS A 257 -30.82 -9.35 5.12
CA CYS A 257 -29.84 -10.13 5.86
C CYS A 257 -29.42 -9.37 7.11
N VAL A 258 -29.24 -10.10 8.20
CA VAL A 258 -28.78 -9.56 9.48
C VAL A 258 -27.33 -9.97 9.69
N PHE A 259 -26.51 -9.01 10.11
CA PHE A 259 -25.11 -9.21 10.45
C PHE A 259 -24.88 -8.81 11.91
N ASP A 260 -24.13 -9.64 12.60
CA ASP A 260 -23.54 -9.37 13.90
C ASP A 260 -22.07 -9.80 13.87
N GLU A 261 -21.35 -9.63 14.98
CA GLU A 261 -19.94 -9.99 15.06
C GLU A 261 -19.71 -11.50 14.87
N ASN A 262 -20.61 -12.38 15.36
CA ASN A 262 -20.47 -13.82 15.21
C ASN A 262 -20.63 -14.25 13.75
N VAL A 263 -21.61 -13.70 13.04
CA VAL A 263 -21.78 -13.94 11.60
C VAL A 263 -20.53 -13.47 10.87
N LEU A 264 -20.05 -12.24 11.17
CA LEU A 264 -18.88 -11.68 10.52
C LEU A 264 -17.63 -12.53 10.78
N PHE A 265 -17.39 -12.96 12.01
CA PHE A 265 -16.31 -13.86 12.37
C PHE A 265 -16.33 -15.15 11.55
N ASN A 266 -17.51 -15.81 11.48
CA ASN A 266 -17.63 -17.09 10.77
C ASN A 266 -17.37 -16.98 9.28
N ILE A 267 -17.87 -15.94 8.62
CA ILE A 267 -17.73 -15.76 7.16
C ILE A 267 -16.37 -15.19 6.75
N THR A 268 -15.63 -14.56 7.69
CA THR A 268 -14.34 -13.93 7.40
C THR A 268 -13.15 -14.58 8.13
N HIS A 269 -13.37 -15.74 8.76
CA HIS A 269 -12.32 -16.41 9.55
C HIS A 269 -11.01 -16.65 8.77
N SER A 270 -11.10 -17.05 7.51
CA SER A 270 -9.92 -17.23 6.64
C SER A 270 -9.16 -15.93 6.37
N LEU A 271 -9.87 -14.80 6.28
CA LEU A 271 -9.28 -13.48 6.13
C LEU A 271 -8.58 -13.04 7.42
N LEU A 272 -9.20 -13.28 8.58
CA LEU A 272 -8.63 -13.01 9.90
C LEU A 272 -7.36 -13.84 10.15
N GLU A 273 -7.37 -15.14 9.81
CA GLU A 273 -6.18 -16.00 9.87
C GLU A 273 -5.07 -15.48 8.93
N SER A 274 -5.43 -14.99 7.76
CA SER A 274 -4.48 -14.38 6.83
C SER A 274 -3.83 -13.13 7.43
N CYS A 275 -4.60 -12.28 8.12
CA CYS A 275 -4.08 -11.11 8.85
C CYS A 275 -3.05 -11.53 9.92
N LYS A 276 -3.40 -12.50 10.77
CA LYS A 276 -2.50 -13.03 11.81
C LYS A 276 -1.21 -13.61 11.22
N ASN A 277 -1.32 -14.33 10.10
CA ASN A 277 -0.15 -14.91 9.44
C ASN A 277 0.82 -13.85 8.90
N VAL A 278 0.31 -12.70 8.43
CA VAL A 278 1.16 -11.58 7.99
C VAL A 278 1.90 -10.98 9.18
N ILE A 279 1.24 -10.80 10.33
CA ILE A 279 1.89 -10.34 11.58
C ILE A 279 2.99 -11.32 11.99
N GLY A 280 2.67 -12.61 12.08
CA GLY A 280 3.64 -13.64 12.46
C GLY A 280 4.88 -13.67 11.56
N LYS A 281 4.71 -13.43 10.26
CA LYS A 281 5.84 -13.31 9.31
C LYS A 281 6.68 -12.06 9.58
N ALA A 282 6.05 -10.91 9.86
CA ALA A 282 6.76 -9.68 10.15
C ALA A 282 7.59 -9.84 11.45
N VAL A 283 6.97 -10.31 12.52
CA VAL A 283 7.65 -10.54 13.82
C VAL A 283 8.80 -11.53 13.65
N LYS A 284 8.57 -12.67 13.00
CA LYS A 284 9.64 -13.65 12.75
C LYS A 284 10.83 -13.06 11.99
N ASN A 285 10.57 -12.18 11.02
CA ASN A 285 11.60 -11.58 10.18
C ASN A 285 12.33 -10.41 10.86
N SER A 286 11.77 -9.83 11.93
CA SER A 286 12.40 -8.72 12.66
C SER A 286 13.53 -9.17 13.59
N GLY A 287 13.53 -10.44 13.97
CA GLY A 287 14.44 -10.97 14.98
C GLY A 287 13.96 -10.78 16.42
N PHE A 288 12.87 -10.04 16.64
CA PHE A 288 12.24 -9.92 17.97
C PHE A 288 11.31 -11.09 18.28
N SER A 289 11.20 -11.44 19.53
CA SER A 289 10.14 -12.29 20.06
C SER A 289 8.89 -11.44 20.36
N ALA A 290 7.71 -12.07 20.45
CA ALA A 290 6.48 -11.36 20.78
C ALA A 290 6.52 -10.66 22.15
N SER A 291 7.32 -11.17 23.08
CA SER A 291 7.50 -10.60 24.43
C SER A 291 8.42 -9.36 24.46
N GLU A 292 9.13 -9.08 23.38
CA GLU A 292 9.97 -7.88 23.24
C GLU A 292 9.25 -6.75 22.51
N LEU A 293 8.01 -6.99 22.10
CA LEU A 293 7.17 -6.00 21.42
C LEU A 293 6.25 -5.33 22.45
N ASP A 294 6.36 -4.02 22.57
CA ASP A 294 5.59 -3.24 23.53
C ASP A 294 4.12 -3.14 23.13
N SER A 295 3.85 -2.99 21.82
CA SER A 295 2.49 -2.80 21.34
C SER A 295 2.26 -3.17 19.87
N LEU A 296 0.98 -3.38 19.52
CA LEU A 296 0.46 -3.44 18.15
C LEU A 296 -0.39 -2.19 17.92
N ILE A 297 0.07 -1.31 17.04
CA ILE A 297 -0.60 -0.08 16.67
C ILE A 297 -1.46 -0.35 15.43
N LEU A 298 -2.75 -0.15 15.56
CA LEU A 298 -3.72 -0.32 14.48
C LEU A 298 -3.84 0.97 13.66
N VAL A 299 -3.65 0.85 12.34
CA VAL A 299 -3.72 1.94 11.37
C VAL A 299 -4.69 1.57 10.26
N GLY A 300 -5.31 2.58 9.64
CA GLY A 300 -6.25 2.39 8.54
C GLY A 300 -7.69 2.16 8.98
N GLY A 301 -8.63 2.54 8.11
CA GLY A 301 -10.07 2.51 8.44
C GLY A 301 -10.64 1.11 8.70
N SER A 302 -10.08 0.08 8.06
CA SER A 302 -10.53 -1.31 8.24
C SER A 302 -10.07 -1.93 9.56
N SER A 303 -9.04 -1.37 10.20
CA SER A 303 -8.59 -1.75 11.54
C SER A 303 -9.62 -1.43 12.64
N LYS A 304 -10.62 -0.60 12.34
CA LYS A 304 -11.71 -0.26 13.26
C LYS A 304 -12.74 -1.37 13.45
N MET A 305 -12.69 -2.45 12.67
CA MET A 305 -13.64 -3.56 12.79
C MET A 305 -13.48 -4.28 14.14
N PRO A 306 -14.54 -4.39 14.98
CA PRO A 306 -14.45 -5.06 16.27
C PRO A 306 -14.01 -6.53 16.15
N VAL A 307 -14.55 -7.26 15.18
CA VAL A 307 -14.19 -8.67 14.93
C VAL A 307 -12.68 -8.85 14.70
N LEU A 308 -12.04 -7.93 13.98
CA LEU A 308 -10.59 -7.96 13.76
C LEU A 308 -9.83 -7.64 15.06
N GLN A 309 -10.25 -6.59 15.76
CA GLN A 309 -9.60 -6.15 17.00
C GLN A 309 -9.67 -7.23 18.09
N HIS A 310 -10.83 -7.86 18.29
CA HIS A 310 -11.01 -8.95 19.23
C HIS A 310 -10.17 -10.16 18.82
N TYR A 311 -10.25 -10.55 17.54
CA TYR A 311 -9.45 -11.67 17.03
C TYR A 311 -7.95 -11.48 17.23
N LEU A 312 -7.41 -10.28 16.90
CA LEU A 312 -5.99 -10.00 17.10
C LEU A 312 -5.60 -9.94 18.58
N SER A 313 -6.44 -9.35 19.42
CA SER A 313 -6.23 -9.28 20.87
C SER A 313 -6.14 -10.68 21.50
N ASP A 314 -7.03 -11.60 21.08
CA ASP A 314 -7.07 -12.96 21.59
C ASP A 314 -5.95 -13.85 21.03
N ALA A 315 -5.53 -13.60 19.80
CA ALA A 315 -4.56 -14.44 19.08
C ALA A 315 -3.10 -14.04 19.30
N LEU A 316 -2.84 -12.82 19.76
CA LEU A 316 -1.51 -12.25 19.92
C LEU A 316 -1.27 -11.91 21.39
N ASN A 317 -0.09 -12.29 21.91
CA ASN A 317 0.35 -11.89 23.26
C ASN A 317 1.04 -10.51 23.22
N ILE A 318 0.47 -9.56 22.47
CA ILE A 318 0.99 -8.20 22.30
C ILE A 318 -0.16 -7.24 22.62
N PRO A 319 0.04 -6.20 23.45
CA PRO A 319 -0.98 -5.18 23.70
C PRO A 319 -1.43 -4.50 22.40
N VAL A 320 -2.73 -4.45 22.17
CA VAL A 320 -3.30 -3.78 20.99
C VAL A 320 -3.68 -2.36 21.36
N LEU A 321 -2.98 -1.37 20.80
CA LEU A 321 -3.27 0.04 21.01
C LEU A 321 -4.22 0.55 19.94
N LYS A 322 -5.24 1.26 20.40
CA LYS A 322 -6.28 1.88 19.56
C LYS A 322 -6.09 3.39 19.59
N GLU A 323 -5.53 3.90 18.50
CA GLU A 323 -5.41 5.35 18.33
C GLU A 323 -6.75 5.96 17.89
N GLU A 324 -7.11 7.14 18.43
CA GLU A 324 -8.36 7.82 18.05
C GLU A 324 -8.42 8.16 16.56
N ASN A 325 -7.27 8.42 15.94
CA ASN A 325 -7.13 8.87 14.56
C ASN A 325 -6.53 7.80 13.62
N MET A 326 -6.84 6.51 13.81
CA MET A 326 -6.26 5.39 13.04
C MET A 326 -6.26 5.60 11.52
N ASP A 327 -7.30 6.22 10.98
CA ASP A 327 -7.46 6.52 9.55
C ASP A 327 -6.69 7.76 9.07
N SER A 328 -6.07 8.48 9.97
CA SER A 328 -5.33 9.72 9.66
C SER A 328 -3.85 9.65 10.04
N LEU A 329 -3.38 8.58 10.68
CA LEU A 329 -2.00 8.49 11.16
C LEU A 329 -1.00 8.65 10.03
N VAL A 330 -1.21 7.95 8.91
CA VAL A 330 -0.31 8.04 7.75
C VAL A 330 -0.24 9.48 7.22
N VAL A 331 -1.38 10.13 7.01
CA VAL A 331 -1.39 11.50 6.47
C VAL A 331 -0.80 12.50 7.46
N LEU A 332 -1.02 12.35 8.77
CA LEU A 332 -0.41 13.21 9.79
C LEU A 332 1.11 13.02 9.84
N GLY A 333 1.60 11.78 9.70
CA GLY A 333 3.02 11.50 9.58
C GLY A 333 3.65 12.10 8.33
N LEU A 334 2.95 12.05 7.18
CA LEU A 334 3.38 12.78 5.97
C LEU A 334 3.51 14.29 6.24
N GLY A 335 2.57 14.88 6.98
CA GLY A 335 2.65 16.27 7.38
C GLY A 335 3.89 16.56 8.24
N LYS A 336 4.17 15.76 9.27
CA LYS A 336 5.40 15.87 10.08
C LYS A 336 6.65 15.71 9.21
N TYR A 337 6.68 14.70 8.31
CA TYR A 337 7.78 14.50 7.36
C TYR A 337 8.04 15.74 6.49
N ILE A 338 6.98 16.40 6.02
CA ILE A 338 7.11 17.65 5.25
C ILE A 338 7.78 18.74 6.08
N GLY A 339 7.41 18.88 7.36
CA GLY A 339 8.06 19.83 8.28
C GLY A 339 9.55 19.52 8.47
N ILE A 340 9.93 18.24 8.65
CA ILE A 340 11.33 17.79 8.70
C ILE A 340 12.07 18.15 7.40
N LYS A 341 11.46 17.87 6.25
CA LYS A 341 12.02 18.20 4.92
C LYS A 341 12.23 19.72 4.74
N GLN A 342 11.33 20.53 5.27
CA GLN A 342 11.41 21.99 5.24
C GLN A 342 12.37 22.55 6.28
N ARG A 343 12.91 21.69 7.17
CA ARG A 343 13.79 22.08 8.30
C ARG A 343 13.13 23.11 9.22
N ASP A 344 11.86 22.86 9.56
CA ASP A 344 11.13 23.72 10.50
C ASP A 344 11.73 23.58 11.91
N GLU A 345 12.04 24.69 12.56
CA GLU A 345 12.70 24.74 13.88
C GLU A 345 11.84 24.11 15.01
N ASN A 346 10.54 23.94 14.78
CA ASN A 346 9.62 23.35 15.76
C ASN A 346 9.57 21.82 15.70
N ILE A 347 10.23 21.18 14.73
CA ILE A 347 10.29 19.71 14.62
C ILE A 347 11.71 19.26 14.95
N LYS A 348 11.82 18.31 15.90
CA LYS A 348 13.08 17.60 16.13
C LYS A 348 13.52 16.89 14.84
N ASP A 349 14.81 16.88 14.54
CA ASP A 349 15.37 16.10 13.44
C ASP A 349 15.15 14.60 13.73
N ILE A 350 14.25 13.97 12.99
CA ILE A 350 14.00 12.53 13.07
C ILE A 350 14.71 11.85 11.91
N VAL A 351 15.46 10.81 12.21
CA VAL A 351 16.10 9.94 11.23
C VAL A 351 15.25 8.70 11.06
N VAL A 352 14.73 8.48 9.86
CA VAL A 352 14.00 7.26 9.54
C VAL A 352 14.87 6.35 8.68
N THR A 353 15.16 5.16 9.18
CA THR A 353 15.84 4.11 8.43
C THR A 353 14.81 3.10 7.95
N ASP A 354 14.81 2.87 6.64
CA ASP A 354 13.91 1.93 5.98
C ASP A 354 14.66 0.68 5.51
N ILE A 355 13.95 -0.34 5.06
CA ILE A 355 14.54 -1.60 4.58
C ILE A 355 14.05 -1.98 3.19
N CYS A 356 14.82 -2.83 2.51
CA CYS A 356 14.41 -3.48 1.26
C CYS A 356 13.27 -4.46 1.52
N PRO A 357 12.04 -4.26 1.01
CA PRO A 357 10.93 -5.20 1.23
C PRO A 357 11.10 -6.51 0.46
N PHE A 358 11.95 -6.53 -0.59
CA PHE A 358 12.22 -7.68 -1.42
C PHE A 358 13.71 -7.79 -1.72
N SER A 359 14.20 -9.01 -1.93
CA SER A 359 15.57 -9.22 -2.42
C SER A 359 15.73 -8.67 -3.83
N LEU A 360 16.88 -8.08 -4.11
CA LEU A 360 17.35 -7.79 -5.47
C LEU A 360 18.36 -8.86 -5.88
N SER A 361 18.18 -9.42 -7.06
CA SER A 361 19.00 -10.54 -7.56
C SER A 361 19.39 -10.33 -9.02
N THR A 362 20.35 -11.12 -9.46
CA THR A 362 20.72 -11.29 -10.87
C THR A 362 20.52 -12.74 -11.31
N SER A 363 20.33 -12.97 -12.60
CA SER A 363 20.30 -14.33 -13.13
C SER A 363 21.71 -14.89 -13.23
N THR A 364 21.86 -16.17 -12.85
CA THR A 364 23.09 -16.94 -13.02
C THR A 364 22.81 -18.28 -13.66
N TYR A 365 23.82 -18.81 -14.35
CA TYR A 365 23.74 -20.08 -15.04
C TYR A 365 23.48 -21.23 -14.05
N ASN A 366 22.56 -22.13 -14.44
CA ASN A 366 22.22 -23.32 -13.69
C ASN A 366 22.81 -24.54 -14.39
N GLU A 367 23.87 -25.15 -13.81
CA GLU A 367 24.55 -26.32 -14.39
C GLU A 367 23.62 -27.55 -14.46
N GLN A 368 22.65 -27.68 -13.56
CA GLN A 368 21.74 -28.83 -13.53
C GLN A 368 20.61 -28.70 -14.57
N ASN A 369 20.19 -27.49 -14.88
CA ASN A 369 19.17 -27.22 -15.88
C ASN A 369 19.45 -25.87 -16.56
N PRO A 370 20.16 -25.86 -17.70
CA PRO A 370 20.53 -24.64 -18.42
C PRO A 370 19.38 -23.75 -18.87
N ASP A 371 18.17 -24.32 -19.02
CA ASP A 371 16.96 -23.58 -19.41
C ASP A 371 16.31 -22.80 -18.25
N LEU A 372 16.78 -23.04 -17.02
CA LEU A 372 16.25 -22.42 -15.80
C LEU A 372 17.37 -21.68 -15.06
N GLU A 373 17.55 -20.37 -15.36
CA GLU A 373 18.51 -19.53 -14.64
C GLU A 373 18.14 -19.39 -13.16
N LEU A 374 19.16 -19.45 -12.29
CA LEU A 374 18.99 -19.27 -10.85
C LEU A 374 18.93 -17.77 -10.51
N SER A 375 18.19 -17.44 -9.48
CA SER A 375 18.13 -16.11 -8.89
C SER A 375 19.21 -15.98 -7.81
N THR A 376 20.32 -15.32 -8.15
CA THR A 376 21.44 -15.08 -7.22
C THR A 376 21.25 -13.73 -6.53
N VAL A 377 21.02 -13.75 -5.22
CA VAL A 377 20.69 -12.56 -4.43
C VAL A 377 21.91 -11.66 -4.30
N LEU A 378 21.75 -10.37 -4.67
CA LEU A 378 22.73 -9.30 -4.51
C LEU A 378 22.47 -8.50 -3.22
N ILE A 379 21.24 -8.01 -3.05
CA ILE A 379 20.79 -7.31 -1.85
C ILE A 379 19.65 -8.13 -1.23
N PRO A 380 19.85 -8.71 -0.05
CA PRO A 380 18.82 -9.48 0.62
C PRO A 380 17.62 -8.62 1.03
N LYS A 381 16.44 -9.25 1.11
CA LYS A 381 15.27 -8.68 1.81
C LYS A 381 15.67 -8.26 3.23
N ASN A 382 15.04 -7.21 3.72
CA ASN A 382 15.27 -6.58 5.04
C ASN A 382 16.68 -5.96 5.20
N SER A 383 17.46 -5.78 4.11
CA SER A 383 18.67 -4.95 4.18
C SER A 383 18.29 -3.50 4.46
N VAL A 384 18.93 -2.88 5.43
CA VAL A 384 18.73 -1.46 5.78
C VAL A 384 19.12 -0.57 4.60
N LEU A 385 18.33 0.46 4.34
CA LEU A 385 18.53 1.43 3.25
C LEU A 385 19.13 2.75 3.76
N PRO A 386 20.01 3.38 3.01
CA PRO A 386 20.59 2.95 1.73
C PRO A 386 21.63 1.83 1.90
N THR A 387 21.73 0.95 0.91
CA THR A 387 22.70 -0.14 0.95
C THR A 387 23.41 -0.35 -0.38
N SER A 388 24.66 -0.82 -0.31
CA SER A 388 25.39 -1.28 -1.48
C SER A 388 26.03 -2.64 -1.20
N LYS A 389 26.01 -3.51 -2.20
CA LYS A 389 26.61 -4.84 -2.14
C LYS A 389 27.41 -5.10 -3.42
N LYS A 390 28.47 -5.85 -3.29
CA LYS A 390 29.34 -6.25 -4.38
C LYS A 390 29.44 -7.77 -4.41
N MET A 391 29.43 -8.34 -5.61
CA MET A 391 29.58 -9.77 -5.85
C MET A 391 30.49 -9.99 -7.04
N THR A 392 31.38 -10.97 -6.94
CA THR A 392 32.22 -11.41 -8.07
C THR A 392 31.52 -12.54 -8.81
N LEU A 393 31.29 -12.37 -10.09
CA LEU A 393 30.73 -13.36 -11.01
C LEU A 393 31.76 -13.81 -12.04
N ARG A 394 31.47 -14.88 -12.76
CA ARG A 394 32.30 -15.39 -13.85
C ARG A 394 31.51 -15.57 -15.12
N THR A 395 32.17 -15.47 -16.25
CA THR A 395 31.60 -15.82 -17.56
C THR A 395 31.18 -17.29 -17.59
N VAL A 396 30.15 -17.63 -18.36
CA VAL A 396 29.61 -18.98 -18.48
C VAL A 396 30.47 -19.83 -19.44
N HIS A 397 31.12 -19.16 -20.43
CA HIS A 397 31.97 -19.80 -21.41
C HIS A 397 33.34 -19.14 -21.53
N LYS A 398 34.38 -19.93 -21.81
CA LYS A 398 35.69 -19.42 -22.17
C LYS A 398 35.60 -18.63 -23.48
N GLY A 399 36.31 -17.49 -23.53
CA GLY A 399 36.31 -16.61 -24.69
C GLY A 399 35.06 -15.72 -24.81
N GLN A 400 34.12 -15.77 -23.86
CA GLN A 400 32.97 -14.88 -23.80
C GLN A 400 33.44 -13.44 -23.58
N THR A 401 32.94 -12.50 -24.40
CA THR A 401 33.32 -11.08 -24.34
C THR A 401 32.15 -10.16 -24.01
N LYS A 402 30.93 -10.71 -23.98
CA LYS A 402 29.71 -9.97 -23.64
C LYS A 402 28.92 -10.72 -22.60
N VAL A 403 28.53 -10.05 -21.55
CA VAL A 403 27.69 -10.61 -20.48
C VAL A 403 26.42 -9.76 -20.37
N ASN A 404 25.28 -10.44 -20.32
CA ASN A 404 24.00 -9.80 -19.99
C ASN A 404 23.78 -9.89 -18.48
N ILE A 405 23.58 -8.77 -17.82
CA ILE A 405 23.24 -8.68 -16.42
C ILE A 405 21.77 -8.31 -16.33
N SER A 406 20.93 -9.27 -15.98
CA SER A 406 19.51 -9.04 -15.73
C SER A 406 19.28 -8.83 -14.22
N VAL A 407 18.45 -7.88 -13.86
CA VAL A 407 18.12 -7.54 -12.46
C VAL A 407 16.68 -7.92 -12.20
N PHE A 408 16.47 -8.59 -11.08
CA PHE A 408 15.15 -9.07 -10.65
C PHE A 408 14.87 -8.65 -9.21
N GLN A 409 13.58 -8.55 -8.88
CA GLN A 409 13.08 -8.31 -7.54
C GLN A 409 12.16 -9.47 -7.13
N GLY A 410 12.47 -10.11 -6.01
CA GLY A 410 11.67 -11.21 -5.47
C GLY A 410 12.50 -12.20 -4.68
N GLN A 411 11.90 -13.35 -4.34
CA GLN A 411 12.50 -14.37 -3.47
C GLN A 411 12.40 -15.78 -4.06
N ALA A 412 11.92 -15.90 -5.29
CA ALA A 412 11.84 -17.19 -5.96
C ALA A 412 13.24 -17.69 -6.36
N MET A 413 13.41 -19.01 -6.35
CA MET A 413 14.68 -19.67 -6.67
C MET A 413 15.10 -19.44 -8.12
N TYR A 414 14.14 -19.38 -9.04
CA TYR A 414 14.40 -19.18 -10.46
C TYR A 414 14.18 -17.73 -10.85
N ALA A 415 15.10 -17.18 -11.65
CA ALA A 415 15.08 -15.77 -12.06
C ALA A 415 13.75 -15.34 -12.70
N LYS A 416 13.21 -16.18 -13.62
CA LYS A 416 11.96 -15.91 -14.34
C LYS A 416 10.70 -15.83 -13.48
N GLU A 417 10.75 -16.35 -12.25
CA GLU A 417 9.62 -16.30 -11.30
C GLU A 417 9.62 -15.02 -10.46
N ASN A 418 10.68 -14.22 -10.59
CA ASN A 418 10.81 -12.92 -9.93
C ASN A 418 10.45 -11.78 -10.90
N LEU A 419 10.14 -10.62 -10.35
CA LEU A 419 9.84 -9.43 -11.12
C LEU A 419 11.10 -8.94 -11.85
N PHE A 420 11.08 -8.96 -13.17
CA PHE A 420 12.14 -8.38 -13.99
C PHE A 420 12.13 -6.85 -13.90
N LEU A 421 13.27 -6.26 -13.54
CA LEU A 421 13.43 -4.80 -13.40
C LEU A 421 14.16 -4.17 -14.60
N GLY A 422 15.05 -4.91 -15.23
CA GLY A 422 15.84 -4.41 -16.35
C GLY A 422 17.09 -5.25 -16.60
N GLN A 423 17.85 -4.85 -17.62
CA GLN A 423 19.09 -5.52 -17.98
C GLN A 423 20.14 -4.53 -18.47
N ALA A 424 21.40 -4.88 -18.30
CA ALA A 424 22.55 -4.18 -18.83
C ALA A 424 23.53 -5.15 -19.49
N PHE A 425 24.22 -4.70 -20.52
CA PHE A 425 25.26 -5.47 -21.18
C PHE A 425 26.63 -4.90 -20.82
N ILE A 426 27.53 -5.78 -20.40
CA ILE A 426 28.92 -5.41 -20.13
C ILE A 426 29.85 -6.16 -21.09
N HIS A 427 30.97 -5.53 -21.43
CA HIS A 427 32.04 -6.16 -22.17
C HIS A 427 33.13 -6.61 -21.20
N VAL A 428 33.57 -7.84 -21.33
CA VAL A 428 34.67 -8.42 -20.55
C VAL A 428 35.83 -8.79 -21.50
N PRO A 429 37.10 -8.79 -21.03
CA PRO A 429 38.23 -9.19 -21.83
C PRO A 429 38.04 -10.63 -22.35
N ARG A 430 38.54 -10.86 -23.57
CA ARG A 430 38.47 -12.20 -24.16
C ARG A 430 39.57 -13.10 -23.54
N ASN A 431 39.18 -14.14 -22.83
CA ASN A 431 40.05 -15.14 -22.28
C ASN A 431 39.68 -16.54 -22.85
N MET A 432 40.53 -17.07 -23.72
CA MET A 432 40.29 -18.35 -24.36
C MET A 432 40.71 -19.54 -23.50
N HIS A 433 41.51 -19.28 -22.47
CA HIS A 433 42.13 -20.33 -21.64
C HIS A 433 41.34 -20.57 -20.36
N ASP A 434 40.62 -19.53 -19.86
CA ASP A 434 39.85 -19.60 -18.62
C ASP A 434 38.55 -18.75 -18.67
N TYR A 435 37.76 -18.88 -17.65
CA TYR A 435 36.58 -18.01 -17.41
C TYR A 435 37.05 -16.64 -16.90
N GLU A 436 36.44 -15.58 -17.43
CA GLU A 436 36.74 -14.23 -16.98
C GLU A 436 35.88 -13.86 -15.77
N SER A 437 36.50 -13.26 -14.75
CA SER A 437 35.80 -12.80 -13.55
C SER A 437 35.52 -11.30 -13.66
N PHE A 438 34.38 -10.87 -13.16
CA PHE A 438 33.99 -9.46 -13.07
C PHE A 438 33.21 -9.18 -11.80
N ASP A 439 33.30 -7.97 -11.33
CA ASP A 439 32.58 -7.52 -10.14
C ASP A 439 31.27 -6.83 -10.52
N LEU A 440 30.16 -7.28 -9.92
CA LEU A 440 28.85 -6.68 -10.02
C LEU A 440 28.57 -5.93 -8.71
N GLY A 441 28.40 -4.61 -8.80
CA GLY A 441 27.95 -3.75 -7.70
C GLY A 441 26.45 -3.44 -7.83
N ALA A 442 25.71 -3.59 -6.75
CA ALA A 442 24.32 -3.17 -6.67
C ALA A 442 24.16 -2.12 -5.55
N ILE A 443 23.45 -1.05 -5.83
CA ILE A 443 23.14 0.02 -4.86
C ILE A 443 21.63 0.20 -4.83
N ASN A 444 21.05 0.20 -3.64
CA ASN A 444 19.66 0.60 -3.42
C ASN A 444 19.64 1.86 -2.54
N LEU A 445 19.09 2.93 -3.08
CA LEU A 445 19.06 4.26 -2.47
C LEU A 445 17.65 4.66 -1.98
N ASP A 446 16.63 3.82 -2.19
CA ASP A 446 15.23 4.13 -1.88
C ASP A 446 14.97 4.09 -0.35
N GLY A 447 15.77 4.81 0.43
CA GLY A 447 15.56 5.07 1.83
C GLY A 447 15.03 6.49 2.07
N VAL A 448 14.37 6.69 3.19
CA VAL A 448 14.00 8.04 3.67
C VAL A 448 15.27 8.70 4.22
N ARG A 449 15.74 9.72 3.55
CA ARG A 449 16.82 10.62 4.03
C ARG A 449 16.27 12.00 4.22
#